data_55d79602a93501184dd8bc73ac1c6769
#
_entry.id   55d79602a93501184dd8bc73ac1c6769
#
_cell.length_a   1.000
_cell.length_b   1.000
_cell.length_c   1.000
_cell.angle_alpha   90.00
_cell.angle_beta   90.00
_cell.angle_gamma   90.00
#
_symmetry.space_group_name_H-M   'P 1'
#
loop_
_entity.id
_entity.type
_entity.pdbx_description
1 polymer ?
#
loop_
_entity_poly.entity_id
_entity_poly.type
_entity_poly.pdbx_seq_one_letter_code
_entity_poly.pdbx_strand_id
1 'polypeptide(L)'
;MPAAVPVVATIAAGVAAANEMYAIAMVITVAAQIATQALTKTPSLNSYRDTSERKQVLRAAASAKTVVYGRTTTAGTLFFSEEQAGEQDDGEMLHLAIALAGHPLSGVQTVWLGDEPISSYPEHAFFELHTNRQTADPYMLENCPSWKEDMIGKGITWLRVSL
;
A
#
# COMPACT_ATOMS: atom_id res chain seq x y z
N MET A 1 2.50 14.98 19.90
CA MET A 1 2.31 16.45 20.04
C MET A 1 3.65 17.16 20.20
N PRO A 2 4.47 17.31 19.17
CA PRO A 2 5.81 17.92 19.31
C PRO A 2 5.80 19.46 19.35
N ALA A 3 4.70 20.09 18.94
CA ALA A 3 4.63 21.56 18.84
C ALA A 3 4.42 22.28 20.20
N ALA A 4 4.00 21.60 21.22
CA ALA A 4 3.72 22.24 22.52
C ALA A 4 4.99 22.56 23.32
N VAL A 5 6.03 21.77 23.20
CA VAL A 5 7.29 21.91 23.96
C VAL A 5 8.02 23.24 23.65
N PRO A 6 8.23 23.62 22.36
CA PRO A 6 8.88 24.90 22.05
C PRO A 6 8.06 26.11 22.50
N VAL A 7 6.73 26.03 22.42
CA VAL A 7 5.86 27.14 22.86
C VAL A 7 5.96 27.37 24.36
N VAL A 8 5.89 26.31 25.17
CA VAL A 8 6.04 26.40 26.63
C VAL A 8 7.42 26.93 27.03
N ALA A 9 8.48 26.45 26.35
CA ALA A 9 9.83 26.90 26.60
C ALA A 9 10.04 28.39 26.22
N THR A 10 9.43 28.85 25.15
CA THR A 10 9.48 30.27 24.75
C THR A 10 8.77 31.15 25.76
N ILE A 11 7.62 30.74 26.30
CA ILE A 11 6.91 31.45 27.32
C ILE A 11 7.75 31.53 28.65
N ALA A 12 8.32 30.38 29.06
CA ALA A 12 9.16 30.34 30.25
C ALA A 12 10.44 31.19 30.11
N ALA A 13 11.06 31.20 28.95
CA ALA A 13 12.22 32.06 28.65
C ALA A 13 11.82 33.55 28.65
N GLY A 14 10.65 33.90 28.15
CA GLY A 14 10.14 35.25 28.13
C GLY A 14 9.89 35.77 29.56
N VAL A 15 9.32 34.95 30.46
CA VAL A 15 9.12 35.31 31.87
C VAL A 15 10.46 35.47 32.61
N ALA A 16 11.42 34.58 32.37
CA ALA A 16 12.75 34.68 32.95
C ALA A 16 13.51 35.93 32.48
N ALA A 17 13.40 36.32 31.23
CA ALA A 17 14.01 37.52 30.65
C ALA A 17 13.38 38.80 31.25
N ALA A 18 12.05 38.81 31.47
CA ALA A 18 11.35 39.94 32.04
C ALA A 18 11.75 40.22 33.53
N ASN A 19 12.29 39.21 34.20
CA ASN A 19 12.80 39.30 35.56
C ASN A 19 14.35 39.44 35.61
N GLU A 20 14.98 39.89 34.54
CA GLU A 20 16.46 40.07 34.44
C GLU A 20 17.27 38.75 34.64
N MET A 21 16.65 37.60 34.49
CA MET A 21 17.29 36.29 34.61
C MET A 21 17.73 35.75 33.28
N TYR A 22 18.51 36.49 32.51
CA TYR A 22 18.93 36.15 31.15
C TYR A 22 19.66 34.80 31.02
N ALA A 23 20.45 34.46 32.04
CA ALA A 23 21.19 33.18 32.04
C ALA A 23 20.23 31.98 32.07
N ILE A 24 19.18 32.10 32.88
CA ILE A 24 18.15 31.04 32.96
C ILE A 24 17.32 30.98 31.72
N ALA A 25 16.96 32.12 31.12
CA ALA A 25 16.25 32.17 29.84
C ALA A 25 17.04 31.49 28.72
N MET A 26 18.34 31.71 28.66
CA MET A 26 19.23 31.09 27.67
C MET A 26 19.32 29.58 27.87
N VAL A 27 19.47 29.09 29.09
CA VAL A 27 19.51 27.65 29.41
C VAL A 27 18.19 26.98 29.03
N ILE A 28 17.04 27.59 29.33
CA ILE A 28 15.72 27.04 28.98
C ILE A 28 15.55 26.94 27.47
N THR A 29 15.98 27.94 26.70
CA THR A 29 15.85 27.91 25.22
C THR A 29 16.75 26.84 24.60
N VAL A 30 17.99 26.71 25.03
CA VAL A 30 18.92 25.68 24.53
C VAL A 30 18.42 24.28 24.89
N ALA A 31 18.00 24.08 26.15
CA ALA A 31 17.44 22.77 26.58
C ALA A 31 16.19 22.39 25.76
N ALA A 32 15.32 23.34 25.46
CA ALA A 32 14.13 23.11 24.65
C ALA A 32 14.49 22.74 23.19
N GLN A 33 15.50 23.37 22.61
CA GLN A 33 15.96 23.02 21.26
C GLN A 33 16.54 21.62 21.20
N ILE A 34 17.34 21.23 22.19
CA ILE A 34 17.90 19.87 22.26
C ILE A 34 16.76 18.84 22.45
N ALA A 35 15.81 19.11 23.33
CA ALA A 35 14.66 18.24 23.54
C ALA A 35 13.80 18.09 22.27
N THR A 36 13.59 19.19 21.54
CA THR A 36 12.85 19.17 20.28
C THR A 36 13.58 18.34 19.22
N GLN A 37 14.91 18.47 19.12
CA GLN A 37 15.71 17.66 18.20
C GLN A 37 15.72 16.18 18.58
N ALA A 38 15.79 15.85 19.86
CA ALA A 38 15.74 14.46 20.35
C ALA A 38 14.37 13.80 20.16
N LEU A 39 13.30 14.59 20.26
CA LEU A 39 11.92 14.11 20.08
C LEU A 39 11.46 14.09 18.61
N THR A 40 12.11 14.89 17.74
CA THR A 40 11.84 14.85 16.32
C THR A 40 12.62 13.66 15.73
N LYS A 41 11.90 12.56 15.52
CA LYS A 41 12.44 11.40 14.81
C LYS A 41 12.91 11.85 13.43
N THR A 42 14.21 12.01 13.23
CA THR A 42 14.76 12.30 11.91
C THR A 42 14.30 11.21 10.96
N PRO A 43 13.59 11.51 9.86
CA PRO A 43 13.25 10.52 8.88
C PRO A 43 14.57 9.92 8.37
N SER A 44 14.81 8.65 8.67
CA SER A 44 15.98 7.98 8.13
C SER A 44 15.82 7.89 6.61
N LEU A 45 16.85 8.27 5.85
CA LEU A 45 16.87 8.13 4.39
C LEU A 45 16.63 6.67 3.93
N ASN A 46 16.78 5.69 4.81
CA ASN A 46 16.39 4.30 4.55
C ASN A 46 14.87 4.08 4.56
N SER A 47 14.10 4.96 5.19
CA SER A 47 12.64 4.96 5.13
C SER A 47 12.11 5.52 3.80
N TYR A 48 12.95 6.25 3.06
CA TYR A 48 12.67 6.77 1.71
C TYR A 48 13.05 5.81 0.58
N ARG A 49 13.60 4.65 0.89
CA ARG A 49 13.58 3.54 -0.07
C ARG A 49 12.19 2.94 -0.02
N ASP A 50 11.38 3.56 -0.77
CA ASP A 50 9.97 3.46 -0.97
C ASP A 50 9.53 2.02 -1.27
N THR A 51 9.35 1.25 -0.20
CA THR A 51 8.57 0.02 -0.27
C THR A 51 7.07 0.32 -0.29
N SER A 52 6.65 1.54 0.06
CA SER A 52 5.23 1.91 0.07
C SER A 52 4.68 2.18 -1.34
N GLU A 53 5.45 2.73 -2.26
CA GLU A 53 5.00 2.91 -3.65
C GLU A 53 4.75 1.58 -4.38
N ARG A 54 5.42 0.51 -3.98
CA ARG A 54 5.23 -0.82 -4.57
C ARG A 54 4.01 -1.58 -4.04
N LYS A 55 3.44 -1.10 -2.95
CA LYS A 55 2.26 -1.69 -2.30
C LYS A 55 0.93 -1.09 -2.77
N GLN A 56 0.94 -0.01 -3.55
CA GLN A 56 -0.29 0.59 -4.06
C GLN A 56 -0.71 -0.05 -5.37
N VAL A 57 -1.89 -0.65 -5.36
CA VAL A 57 -2.55 -1.09 -6.58
C VAL A 57 -3.09 0.14 -7.31
N LEU A 58 -2.56 0.41 -8.49
CA LEU A 58 -3.01 1.51 -9.32
C LEU A 58 -4.20 1.06 -10.18
N ARG A 59 -5.30 1.78 -10.07
CA ARG A 59 -6.42 1.64 -11.00
C ARG A 59 -6.20 2.62 -12.16
N ALA A 60 -5.88 2.10 -13.34
CA ALA A 60 -5.62 2.93 -14.50
C ALA A 60 -6.26 2.34 -15.76
N ALA A 61 -6.96 3.19 -16.51
CA ALA A 61 -7.53 2.83 -17.82
C ALA A 61 -6.43 2.64 -18.89
N ALA A 62 -5.27 3.29 -18.71
CA ALA A 62 -4.09 3.11 -19.54
C ALA A 62 -2.85 3.13 -18.63
N SER A 63 -2.11 2.04 -18.61
CA SER A 63 -0.88 1.89 -17.85
C SER A 63 0.22 1.33 -18.74
N ALA A 64 1.46 1.75 -18.50
CA ALA A 64 2.61 1.16 -19.15
C ALA A 64 2.72 -0.32 -18.76
N LYS A 65 3.09 -1.17 -19.73
CA LYS A 65 3.32 -2.59 -19.45
C LYS A 65 4.54 -2.74 -18.55
N THR A 66 4.34 -3.31 -17.38
CA THR A 66 5.43 -3.63 -16.46
C THR A 66 6.25 -4.78 -16.99
N VAL A 67 7.56 -4.68 -16.91
CA VAL A 67 8.49 -5.75 -17.22
C VAL A 67 9.19 -6.18 -15.94
N VAL A 68 9.11 -7.47 -15.64
CA VAL A 68 9.66 -8.05 -14.41
C VAL A 68 10.87 -8.91 -14.76
N TYR A 69 12.02 -8.61 -14.18
CA TYR A 69 13.24 -9.40 -14.30
C TYR A 69 13.63 -10.00 -12.95
N GLY A 70 13.78 -11.32 -12.92
CA GLY A 70 14.15 -12.04 -11.71
C GLY A 70 13.02 -12.04 -10.67
N ARG A 71 13.37 -11.92 -9.39
CA ARG A 71 12.44 -11.93 -8.27
C ARG A 71 12.23 -10.50 -7.76
N THR A 72 11.00 -10.05 -7.73
CA THR A 72 10.63 -8.72 -7.23
C THR A 72 9.23 -8.73 -6.63
N THR A 73 8.92 -7.73 -5.82
CA THR A 73 7.57 -7.46 -5.31
C THR A 73 6.95 -6.37 -6.16
N THR A 74 5.72 -6.57 -6.60
CA THR A 74 4.94 -5.59 -7.35
C THR A 74 3.49 -5.57 -6.87
N ALA A 75 2.88 -4.42 -6.83
CA ALA A 75 1.46 -4.28 -6.54
C ALA A 75 0.58 -4.57 -7.78
N GLY A 76 1.14 -4.43 -8.98
CA GLY A 76 0.41 -4.57 -10.23
C GLY A 76 -0.53 -3.39 -10.52
N THR A 77 -1.35 -3.57 -11.54
CA THR A 77 -2.38 -2.59 -11.95
C THR A 77 -3.75 -3.26 -11.89
N LEU A 78 -4.63 -2.74 -11.06
CA LEU A 78 -6.02 -3.21 -10.99
C LEU A 78 -6.76 -2.76 -12.25
N PHE A 79 -7.25 -3.72 -13.05
CA PHE A 79 -8.00 -3.42 -14.27
C PHE A 79 -9.46 -3.87 -14.20
N PHE A 80 -9.82 -4.72 -13.23
CA PHE A 80 -11.18 -5.14 -12.99
C PHE A 80 -11.41 -5.38 -11.50
N SER A 81 -12.58 -5.00 -11.02
CA SER A 81 -13.08 -5.33 -9.68
C SER A 81 -14.59 -5.41 -9.72
N GLU A 82 -15.14 -6.47 -9.18
CA GLU A 82 -16.58 -6.66 -9.02
C GLU A 82 -16.85 -7.40 -7.72
N GLU A 83 -17.91 -6.99 -7.06
CA GLU A 83 -18.42 -7.63 -5.88
C GLU A 83 -19.60 -8.51 -6.29
N GLN A 84 -19.53 -9.78 -5.97
CA GLN A 84 -20.66 -10.69 -6.15
C GLN A 84 -21.61 -10.49 -4.98
N ALA A 85 -22.80 -9.98 -5.26
CA ALA A 85 -23.84 -9.82 -4.27
C ALA A 85 -24.30 -11.21 -3.78
N GLY A 86 -23.91 -11.55 -2.56
CA GLY A 86 -24.47 -12.66 -1.82
C GLY A 86 -25.85 -12.30 -1.25
N GLU A 87 -26.65 -13.29 -0.88
CA GLU A 87 -27.78 -13.06 0.00
C GLU A 87 -27.25 -12.61 1.38
N GLN A 88 -27.85 -11.61 1.94
CA GLN A 88 -27.48 -10.66 3.00
C GLN A 88 -26.61 -11.10 4.20
N ASP A 89 -26.15 -12.33 4.33
CA ASP A 89 -25.41 -12.76 5.54
C ASP A 89 -24.16 -13.65 5.31
N ASP A 90 -24.02 -14.33 4.17
CA ASP A 90 -22.88 -15.24 3.97
C ASP A 90 -22.53 -15.34 2.48
N GLY A 91 -21.51 -14.65 2.04
CA GLY A 91 -20.91 -14.96 0.76
C GLY A 91 -20.74 -13.78 -0.22
N GLU A 92 -20.68 -12.56 0.28
CA GLU A 92 -20.17 -11.46 -0.53
C GLU A 92 -18.70 -11.73 -0.84
N MET A 93 -18.39 -11.88 -2.12
CA MET A 93 -17.02 -12.08 -2.58
C MET A 93 -16.60 -10.93 -3.47
N LEU A 94 -15.44 -10.38 -3.18
CA LEU A 94 -14.80 -9.37 -4.01
C LEU A 94 -13.83 -10.05 -4.99
N HIS A 95 -14.11 -9.92 -6.28
CA HIS A 95 -13.26 -10.42 -7.35
C HIS A 95 -12.40 -9.29 -7.93
N LEU A 96 -11.09 -9.50 -7.93
CA LEU A 96 -10.10 -8.55 -8.42
C LEU A 96 -9.29 -9.18 -9.54
N ALA A 97 -9.05 -8.42 -10.62
CA ALA A 97 -8.09 -8.79 -11.64
C ALA A 97 -6.96 -7.75 -11.72
N ILE A 98 -5.73 -8.18 -11.46
CA ILE A 98 -4.56 -7.33 -11.28
C ILE A 98 -3.50 -7.71 -12.32
N ALA A 99 -3.19 -6.82 -13.25
CA ALA A 99 -2.12 -7.02 -14.22
C ALA A 99 -0.75 -6.87 -13.55
N LEU A 100 0.09 -7.88 -13.67
CA LEU A 100 1.42 -7.93 -13.06
C LEU A 100 2.53 -7.60 -14.06
N ALA A 101 2.47 -8.17 -15.27
CA ALA A 101 3.51 -8.00 -16.27
C ALA A 101 2.97 -8.08 -17.70
N GLY A 102 3.66 -7.42 -18.63
CA GLY A 102 3.40 -7.50 -20.08
C GLY A 102 4.08 -8.69 -20.78
N HIS A 103 4.48 -9.70 -20.01
CA HIS A 103 5.12 -10.93 -20.50
C HIS A 103 4.79 -12.09 -19.56
N PRO A 104 4.99 -13.35 -19.99
CA PRO A 104 4.82 -14.51 -19.13
C PRO A 104 5.73 -14.46 -17.90
N LEU A 105 5.17 -14.79 -16.73
CA LEU A 105 5.90 -14.97 -15.48
C LEU A 105 5.99 -16.47 -15.15
N SER A 106 7.08 -16.88 -14.50
CA SER A 106 7.27 -18.26 -14.04
C SER A 106 6.34 -18.64 -12.89
N GLY A 107 5.87 -17.67 -12.13
CA GLY A 107 4.98 -17.89 -11.00
C GLY A 107 4.92 -16.71 -10.04
N VAL A 108 4.02 -16.82 -9.07
CA VAL A 108 3.91 -15.93 -7.91
C VAL A 108 4.23 -16.77 -6.68
N GLN A 109 5.10 -16.28 -5.81
CA GLN A 109 5.49 -16.99 -4.60
C GLN A 109 4.52 -16.72 -3.45
N THR A 110 4.18 -15.47 -3.26
CA THR A 110 3.31 -15.04 -2.16
C THR A 110 2.52 -13.82 -2.63
N VAL A 111 1.23 -13.84 -2.33
CA VAL A 111 0.34 -12.68 -2.45
C VAL A 111 0.14 -12.12 -1.06
N TRP A 112 0.29 -10.82 -0.92
CA TRP A 112 0.13 -10.11 0.35
C TRP A 112 -1.13 -9.27 0.32
N LEU A 113 -1.94 -9.39 1.35
CA LEU A 113 -3.10 -8.54 1.62
C LEU A 113 -2.69 -7.55 2.73
N GLY A 114 -2.23 -6.37 2.33
CA GLY A 114 -1.57 -5.45 3.27
C GLY A 114 -0.25 -6.03 3.78
N ASP A 115 -0.19 -6.33 5.05
CA ASP A 115 1.01 -6.88 5.70
C ASP A 115 0.91 -8.41 5.97
N GLU A 116 -0.23 -9.03 5.66
CA GLU A 116 -0.47 -10.45 5.88
C GLU A 116 -0.46 -11.25 4.55
N PRO A 117 0.13 -12.45 4.52
CA PRO A 117 0.08 -13.30 3.34
C PRO A 117 -1.34 -13.86 3.16
N ILE A 118 -1.78 -14.00 1.91
CA ILE A 118 -3.11 -14.55 1.59
C ILE A 118 -3.33 -15.95 2.16
N SER A 119 -2.27 -16.71 2.36
CA SER A 119 -2.31 -18.03 3.00
C SER A 119 -2.78 -18.01 4.46
N SER A 120 -2.83 -16.84 5.10
CA SER A 120 -3.41 -16.67 6.44
C SER A 120 -4.94 -16.75 6.41
N TYR A 121 -5.56 -16.69 5.23
CA TYR A 121 -7.00 -16.68 5.03
C TYR A 121 -7.46 -17.80 4.08
N PRO A 122 -7.17 -19.08 4.38
CA PRO A 122 -7.34 -20.19 3.41
C PRO A 122 -8.79 -20.48 3.03
N GLU A 123 -9.76 -20.06 3.86
CA GLU A 123 -11.19 -20.28 3.63
C GLU A 123 -11.88 -19.07 2.97
N HIS A 124 -11.24 -17.89 2.99
CA HIS A 124 -11.86 -16.64 2.57
C HIS A 124 -11.14 -15.94 1.42
N ALA A 125 -9.89 -16.34 1.14
CA ALA A 125 -9.10 -15.66 0.14
C ALA A 125 -8.31 -16.64 -0.73
N PHE A 126 -8.43 -16.52 -2.04
CA PHE A 126 -7.70 -17.34 -3.00
C PHE A 126 -7.25 -16.53 -4.19
N PHE A 127 -6.22 -17.03 -4.85
CA PHE A 127 -5.71 -16.40 -6.05
C PHE A 127 -5.35 -17.43 -7.12
N GLU A 128 -5.38 -16.97 -8.36
CA GLU A 128 -4.91 -17.75 -9.51
C GLU A 128 -4.10 -16.86 -10.46
N LEU A 129 -2.95 -17.38 -10.90
CA LEU A 129 -2.10 -16.69 -11.87
C LEU A 129 -2.47 -17.10 -13.29
N HIS A 130 -2.79 -16.10 -14.09
CA HIS A 130 -3.12 -16.28 -15.49
C HIS A 130 -1.99 -15.74 -16.39
N THR A 131 -1.45 -16.59 -17.24
CA THR A 131 -0.37 -16.25 -18.15
C THR A 131 -0.76 -16.60 -19.59
N ASN A 132 -0.68 -15.62 -20.48
CA ASN A 132 -0.90 -15.81 -21.92
C ASN A 132 -2.17 -16.58 -22.29
N ARG A 133 -3.30 -16.25 -21.63
CA ARG A 133 -4.59 -16.90 -21.92
C ARG A 133 -5.07 -16.61 -23.33
N GLN A 134 -5.80 -17.57 -23.88
CA GLN A 134 -6.46 -17.46 -25.18
C GLN A 134 -7.98 -17.37 -25.07
N THR A 135 -8.52 -17.67 -23.89
CA THR A 135 -9.95 -17.62 -23.56
C THR A 135 -10.15 -16.86 -22.26
N ALA A 136 -11.32 -16.27 -22.07
CA ALA A 136 -11.70 -15.67 -20.82
C ALA A 136 -11.61 -16.66 -19.65
N ASP A 137 -11.47 -16.15 -18.44
CA ASP A 137 -11.45 -16.99 -17.24
C ASP A 137 -12.86 -17.54 -16.99
N PRO A 138 -13.06 -18.88 -16.98
CA PRO A 138 -14.38 -19.46 -16.74
C PRO A 138 -14.94 -19.11 -15.38
N TYR A 139 -14.11 -19.04 -14.36
CA TYR A 139 -14.51 -18.66 -13.01
C TYR A 139 -15.06 -17.23 -12.96
N MET A 140 -14.37 -16.28 -13.62
CA MET A 140 -14.84 -14.90 -13.70
C MET A 140 -16.12 -14.76 -14.53
N LEU A 141 -16.29 -15.57 -15.59
CA LEU A 141 -17.53 -15.59 -16.38
C LEU A 141 -18.74 -16.09 -15.57
N GLU A 142 -18.53 -17.02 -14.67
CA GLU A 142 -19.56 -17.59 -13.81
C GLU A 142 -19.94 -16.66 -12.66
N ASN A 143 -18.96 -16.02 -12.04
CA ASN A 143 -19.13 -15.27 -10.78
C ASN A 143 -19.22 -13.75 -10.95
N CYS A 144 -18.81 -13.21 -12.11
CA CYS A 144 -18.77 -11.78 -12.36
C CYS A 144 -19.62 -11.42 -13.59
N PRO A 145 -20.87 -10.95 -13.42
CA PRO A 145 -21.75 -10.57 -14.53
C PRO A 145 -21.19 -9.55 -15.52
N SER A 146 -20.28 -8.68 -15.04
CA SER A 146 -19.61 -7.68 -15.89
C SER A 146 -18.42 -8.22 -16.66
N TRP A 147 -17.91 -9.42 -16.31
CA TRP A 147 -16.84 -10.08 -17.05
C TRP A 147 -17.36 -10.72 -18.33
N LYS A 148 -16.74 -10.44 -19.46
CA LYS A 148 -17.21 -10.89 -20.77
C LYS A 148 -16.21 -11.84 -21.42
N GLU A 149 -16.66 -12.59 -22.42
CA GLU A 149 -15.85 -13.55 -23.17
C GLU A 149 -14.66 -12.93 -23.90
N ASP A 150 -14.70 -11.64 -24.21
CA ASP A 150 -13.62 -10.88 -24.83
C ASP A 150 -12.56 -10.39 -23.83
N MET A 151 -12.84 -10.46 -22.52
CA MET A 151 -11.91 -10.11 -21.45
C MET A 151 -10.92 -11.24 -21.18
N ILE A 152 -9.99 -11.44 -22.08
CA ILE A 152 -9.06 -12.58 -22.06
C ILE A 152 -7.77 -12.27 -21.29
N GLY A 153 -7.34 -11.00 -21.25
CA GLY A 153 -6.04 -10.61 -20.73
C GLY A 153 -4.88 -11.08 -21.61
N LYS A 154 -5.06 -11.05 -22.95
CA LYS A 154 -4.08 -11.52 -23.93
C LYS A 154 -2.80 -10.70 -23.87
N GLY A 155 -1.64 -11.38 -23.83
CA GLY A 155 -0.32 -10.75 -23.86
C GLY A 155 0.09 -10.08 -22.55
N ILE A 156 -0.63 -10.36 -21.47
CA ILE A 156 -0.27 -9.95 -20.10
C ILE A 156 -0.29 -11.15 -19.16
N THR A 157 0.45 -11.06 -18.08
CA THR A 157 0.28 -11.93 -16.91
C THR A 157 -0.50 -11.15 -15.85
N TRP A 158 -1.56 -11.74 -15.38
CA TRP A 158 -2.43 -11.12 -14.41
C TRP A 158 -2.85 -12.12 -13.33
N LEU A 159 -3.22 -11.60 -12.18
CA LEU A 159 -3.63 -12.35 -11.00
C LEU A 159 -5.12 -12.11 -10.79
N ARG A 160 -5.88 -13.20 -10.69
CA ARG A 160 -7.20 -13.16 -10.07
C ARG A 160 -7.02 -13.29 -8.56
N VAL A 161 -7.69 -12.46 -7.81
CA VAL A 161 -7.80 -12.56 -6.35
C VAL A 161 -9.28 -12.51 -6.00
N SER A 162 -9.72 -13.44 -5.17
CA SER A 162 -11.08 -13.50 -4.63
C SER A 162 -11.01 -13.48 -3.12
N LEU A 163 -11.76 -12.56 -2.52
CA LEU A 163 -11.73 -12.24 -1.08
C LEU A 163 -13.12 -12.33 -0.49
#